data_463c0ba6535577c9827c015b7dddeecf
#
_entry.id   463c0ba6535577c9827c015b7dddeecf
#
_cell.length_a   1.000
_cell.length_b   1.000
_cell.length_c   1.000
_cell.angle_alpha   90.00
_cell.angle_beta   90.00
_cell.angle_gamma   90.00
#
_symmetry.space_group_name_H-M   'P 1'
#
loop_
_entity.id
_entity.type
_entity.pdbx_description
1 polymer ?
#
loop_
_entity_poly.entity_id
_entity_poly.type
_entity_poly.pdbx_seq_one_letter_code
_entity_poly.pdbx_strand_id
1 'polypeptide(L)'
;MIEPKNKPGFTDQSLIRNFCIIAHIDHGKSTVADRILQLSGIVPEREMRDRFLDRMDIEQERGITIKSQAVRVPWTFEGTEYTLGMIDTPGHVDFTYEVSRALAACEGAVLLVDATQGIEAQTLSNLYMAIDHDLAIIPVLNKIDLPSAEPDKHAEEIAGLIGCKPSDVLRVSGKTGEGVADLLDHIVMEVPAPHGDPKAPARALIFDSVYDSYRGIVTYIRMEDGELKLREKVHMMGIGMTHEPIEIGVISPDMTPTKALGAGEVGYIITGAKDVSQSKVGDTVTSAVRPAAEALPGYRDPQPMVYAGLFPIDNAQFPELRDALDKLKLNDASLSYEPETSIALGYGFRCGFLGMLHMEGIQERLEREFNLD
;
A
#
# COMPACT_ATOMS: atom_id res chain seq x y z
N MET A 1 30.19 1.00 20.22
CA MET A 1 28.74 0.85 20.33
C MET A 1 28.31 0.08 19.09
N ILE A 2 27.76 -1.10 19.27
CA ILE A 2 27.14 -1.86 18.15
C ILE A 2 25.90 -1.08 17.77
N GLU A 3 25.84 -0.52 16.55
CA GLU A 3 24.63 0.13 16.06
C GLU A 3 23.48 -0.88 16.06
N PRO A 4 22.27 -0.48 16.47
CA PRO A 4 21.14 -1.40 16.46
C PRO A 4 20.89 -1.90 15.03
N LYS A 5 20.86 -3.21 14.85
CA LYS A 5 20.72 -3.90 13.54
C LYS A 5 19.42 -3.58 12.78
N ASN A 6 18.49 -2.86 13.40
CA ASN A 6 17.16 -2.54 12.89
C ASN A 6 16.93 -1.05 12.65
N LYS A 7 17.98 -0.26 12.51
CA LYS A 7 17.86 1.16 12.20
C LYS A 7 17.57 1.32 10.70
N PRO A 8 16.58 2.13 10.30
CA PRO A 8 16.32 2.42 8.88
C PRO A 8 17.59 2.81 8.11
N GLY A 9 17.80 2.23 6.93
CA GLY A 9 18.99 2.37 6.11
C GLY A 9 20.15 1.43 6.50
N PHE A 10 20.06 0.76 7.65
CA PHE A 10 21.07 -0.17 8.15
C PHE A 10 20.46 -1.48 8.65
N THR A 11 19.18 -1.73 8.32
CA THR A 11 18.51 -2.97 8.70
C THR A 11 19.14 -4.14 7.94
N ASP A 12 19.53 -5.18 8.67
CA ASP A 12 19.93 -6.44 8.03
C ASP A 12 18.72 -7.00 7.26
N GLN A 13 18.89 -7.22 5.96
CA GLN A 13 17.84 -7.70 5.06
C GLN A 13 17.20 -9.01 5.54
N SER A 14 17.99 -9.89 6.20
CA SER A 14 17.49 -11.14 6.77
C SER A 14 16.45 -10.94 7.88
N LEU A 15 16.43 -9.75 8.50
CA LEU A 15 15.49 -9.38 9.57
C LEU A 15 14.26 -8.60 9.07
N ILE A 16 14.11 -8.44 7.76
CA ILE A 16 12.95 -7.75 7.16
C ILE A 16 11.92 -8.78 6.71
N ARG A 17 10.65 -8.49 6.94
CA ARG A 17 9.49 -9.24 6.42
C ARG A 17 8.47 -8.27 5.89
N ASN A 18 8.30 -8.21 4.57
CA ASN A 18 7.28 -7.36 3.95
C ASN A 18 6.05 -8.21 3.61
N PHE A 19 4.92 -7.80 4.10
CA PHE A 19 3.66 -8.50 3.88
C PHE A 19 2.50 -7.51 3.70
N CYS A 20 1.46 -7.95 3.04
CA CYS A 20 0.19 -7.27 2.96
C CYS A 20 -0.93 -8.10 3.57
N ILE A 21 -2.04 -7.45 3.89
CA ILE A 21 -3.26 -8.12 4.35
C ILE A 21 -4.28 -8.03 3.22
N ILE A 22 -4.68 -9.16 2.68
CA ILE A 22 -5.71 -9.29 1.66
C ILE A 22 -6.97 -9.93 2.25
N ALA A 23 -8.12 -9.34 1.96
CA ALA A 23 -9.39 -9.78 2.51
C ALA A 23 -10.56 -9.35 1.62
N HIS A 24 -11.69 -10.02 1.77
CA HIS A 24 -12.98 -9.50 1.32
C HIS A 24 -13.41 -8.30 2.17
N ILE A 25 -14.35 -7.48 1.66
CA ILE A 25 -14.94 -6.37 2.40
C ILE A 25 -15.54 -6.90 3.71
N ASP A 26 -15.42 -6.13 4.79
CA ASP A 26 -15.95 -6.44 6.12
C ASP A 26 -15.42 -7.71 6.80
N HIS A 27 -14.40 -8.38 6.23
CA HIS A 27 -13.72 -9.50 6.90
C HIS A 27 -12.81 -9.07 8.08
N GLY A 28 -12.71 -7.76 8.36
CA GLY A 28 -12.02 -7.22 9.53
C GLY A 28 -10.54 -6.91 9.32
N LYS A 29 -10.12 -6.65 8.08
CA LYS A 29 -8.74 -6.32 7.71
C LYS A 29 -8.19 -5.14 8.53
N SER A 30 -8.87 -4.00 8.54
CA SER A 30 -8.43 -2.79 9.26
C SER A 30 -8.39 -3.02 10.78
N THR A 31 -9.32 -3.82 11.32
CA THR A 31 -9.31 -4.20 12.75
C THR A 31 -8.10 -5.05 13.13
N VAL A 32 -7.70 -6.00 12.25
CA VAL A 32 -6.48 -6.80 12.47
C VAL A 32 -5.24 -5.93 12.34
N ALA A 33 -5.18 -5.05 11.34
CA ALA A 33 -4.09 -4.09 11.18
C ALA A 33 -3.93 -3.19 12.42
N ASP A 34 -5.02 -2.63 12.93
CA ASP A 34 -5.01 -1.83 14.18
C ASP A 34 -4.48 -2.64 15.36
N ARG A 35 -4.88 -3.91 15.47
CA ARG A 35 -4.40 -4.79 16.53
C ARG A 35 -2.90 -5.08 16.43
N ILE A 36 -2.39 -5.24 15.23
CA ILE A 36 -0.94 -5.38 14.97
C ILE A 36 -0.19 -4.13 15.43
N LEU A 37 -0.68 -2.93 15.08
CA LEU A 37 -0.08 -1.67 15.51
C LEU A 37 -0.07 -1.52 17.04
N GLN A 38 -1.15 -1.92 17.70
CA GLN A 38 -1.26 -1.89 19.13
C GLN A 38 -0.30 -2.86 19.83
N LEU A 39 -0.27 -4.14 19.39
CA LEU A 39 0.59 -5.17 19.98
C LEU A 39 2.09 -4.89 19.78
N SER A 40 2.46 -4.28 18.68
CA SER A 40 3.85 -3.87 18.42
C SER A 40 4.31 -2.68 19.25
N GLY A 41 3.37 -1.95 19.87
CA GLY A 41 3.65 -0.77 20.67
C GLY A 41 4.07 0.47 19.86
N ILE A 42 3.96 0.42 18.53
CA ILE A 42 4.33 1.54 17.65
C ILE A 42 3.37 2.72 17.79
N VAL A 43 2.09 2.43 18.08
CA VAL A 43 1.07 3.42 18.40
C VAL A 43 0.75 3.32 19.88
N PRO A 44 0.93 4.39 20.67
CA PRO A 44 0.54 4.40 22.07
C PRO A 44 -0.97 4.13 22.22
N GLU A 45 -1.37 3.36 23.24
CA GLU A 45 -2.77 2.96 23.46
C GLU A 45 -3.73 4.16 23.49
N ARG A 46 -3.31 5.27 24.07
CA ARG A 46 -4.09 6.53 24.14
C ARG A 46 -4.31 7.22 22.77
N GLU A 47 -3.51 6.87 21.78
CA GLU A 47 -3.55 7.45 20.42
C GLU A 47 -4.20 6.49 19.42
N MET A 48 -4.43 5.24 19.84
CA MET A 48 -5.16 4.27 19.03
C MET A 48 -6.62 4.71 18.82
N ARG A 49 -7.03 4.60 17.56
CA ARG A 49 -8.42 4.81 17.12
C ARG A 49 -8.78 3.71 16.13
N ASP A 50 -10.06 3.47 15.98
CA ASP A 50 -10.55 2.52 15.00
C ASP A 50 -10.10 2.95 13.59
N ARG A 51 -9.62 1.98 12.81
CA ARG A 51 -9.16 2.19 11.43
C ARG A 51 -8.04 3.24 11.34
N PHE A 52 -7.03 3.07 12.17
CA PHE A 52 -5.93 4.02 12.34
C PHE A 52 -5.20 4.36 11.02
N LEU A 53 -5.09 3.38 10.11
CA LEU A 53 -4.43 3.53 8.81
C LEU A 53 -5.32 4.20 7.75
N ASP A 54 -6.63 4.16 7.89
CA ASP A 54 -7.56 4.83 6.98
C ASP A 54 -7.54 6.35 7.28
N ARG A 55 -6.73 7.09 6.55
CA ARG A 55 -6.45 8.51 6.83
C ARG A 55 -7.40 9.48 6.13
N MET A 56 -8.10 9.03 5.10
CA MET A 56 -9.07 9.84 4.36
C MET A 56 -10.43 9.84 5.07
N ASP A 57 -11.08 11.00 5.13
CA ASP A 57 -12.42 11.13 5.72
C ASP A 57 -13.43 10.19 5.05
N ILE A 58 -13.34 10.06 3.72
CA ILE A 58 -14.18 9.16 2.93
C ILE A 58 -13.97 7.67 3.28
N GLU A 59 -12.74 7.26 3.61
CA GLU A 59 -12.44 5.89 4.06
C GLU A 59 -13.11 5.59 5.39
N GLN A 60 -13.04 6.54 6.33
CA GLN A 60 -13.65 6.41 7.66
C GLN A 60 -15.17 6.42 7.59
N GLU A 61 -15.76 7.34 6.83
CA GLU A 61 -17.22 7.45 6.69
C GLU A 61 -17.85 6.25 5.99
N ARG A 62 -17.22 5.76 4.90
CA ARG A 62 -17.74 4.61 4.13
C ARG A 62 -17.35 3.26 4.72
N GLY A 63 -16.43 3.25 5.68
CA GLY A 63 -15.96 2.03 6.31
C GLY A 63 -15.11 1.13 5.38
N ILE A 64 -14.44 1.70 4.39
CA ILE A 64 -13.60 0.97 3.41
C ILE A 64 -12.21 1.60 3.29
N THR A 65 -11.19 0.78 3.04
CA THR A 65 -9.86 1.26 2.65
C THR A 65 -9.86 1.50 1.16
N ILE A 66 -9.48 2.70 0.74
CA ILE A 66 -9.36 3.10 -0.67
C ILE A 66 -7.90 3.06 -1.09
N LYS A 67 -7.00 3.56 -0.24
CA LYS A 67 -5.58 3.70 -0.53
C LYS A 67 -4.73 2.80 0.35
N SER A 68 -3.76 2.12 -0.26
CA SER A 68 -2.79 1.32 0.48
C SER A 68 -1.91 2.19 1.38
N GLN A 69 -1.67 1.73 2.60
CA GLN A 69 -0.79 2.38 3.58
C GLN A 69 0.32 1.42 4.00
N ALA A 70 1.56 1.86 3.87
CA ALA A 70 2.70 1.09 4.32
C ALA A 70 3.15 1.56 5.71
N VAL A 71 3.41 0.62 6.60
CA VAL A 71 3.89 0.90 7.97
C VAL A 71 5.00 -0.07 8.36
N ARG A 72 6.08 0.47 8.92
CA ARG A 72 7.18 -0.29 9.51
C ARG A 72 6.84 -0.62 10.96
N VAL A 73 6.77 -1.90 11.28
CA VAL A 73 6.36 -2.43 12.58
C VAL A 73 7.51 -3.25 13.19
N PRO A 74 8.00 -2.96 14.40
CA PRO A 74 8.96 -3.82 15.10
C PRO A 74 8.25 -5.02 15.71
N TRP A 75 8.88 -6.20 15.66
CA TRP A 75 8.40 -7.40 16.33
C TRP A 75 9.57 -8.23 16.85
N THR A 76 9.47 -8.70 18.09
CA THR A 76 10.51 -9.54 18.70
C THR A 76 10.05 -11.00 18.68
N PHE A 77 10.81 -11.84 17.97
CA PHE A 77 10.60 -13.28 17.91
C PHE A 77 11.85 -13.99 18.38
N GLU A 78 11.73 -14.92 19.35
CA GLU A 78 12.83 -15.67 19.95
C GLU A 78 14.04 -14.80 20.39
N GLY A 79 13.74 -13.60 20.94
CA GLY A 79 14.77 -12.67 21.40
C GLY A 79 15.47 -11.87 20.29
N THR A 80 15.07 -12.05 19.03
CA THR A 80 15.55 -11.28 17.88
C THR A 80 14.49 -10.29 17.43
N GLU A 81 14.88 -9.03 17.26
CA GLU A 81 13.97 -8.01 16.76
C GLU A 81 13.96 -8.01 15.22
N TYR A 82 12.79 -8.19 14.65
CA TYR A 82 12.51 -8.13 13.22
C TYR A 82 11.85 -6.80 12.85
N THR A 83 12.00 -6.42 11.60
CA THR A 83 11.28 -5.30 11.00
C THR A 83 10.21 -5.84 10.07
N LEU A 84 8.95 -5.62 10.40
CA LEU A 84 7.83 -6.00 9.56
C LEU A 84 7.39 -4.79 8.73
N GLY A 85 7.42 -4.93 7.41
CA GLY A 85 6.83 -3.95 6.49
C GLY A 85 5.40 -4.38 6.20
N MET A 86 4.43 -3.82 6.93
CA MET A 86 3.02 -4.10 6.71
C MET A 86 2.45 -3.12 5.69
N ILE A 87 1.80 -3.62 4.64
CA ILE A 87 1.04 -2.81 3.69
C ILE A 87 -0.44 -3.17 3.82
N ASP A 88 -1.23 -2.22 4.30
CA ASP A 88 -2.68 -2.33 4.33
C ASP A 88 -3.25 -2.07 2.93
N THR A 89 -4.12 -2.96 2.43
CA THR A 89 -4.63 -2.93 1.06
C THR A 89 -6.14 -2.70 1.03
N PRO A 90 -6.70 -2.09 -0.03
CA PRO A 90 -8.14 -2.07 -0.23
C PRO A 90 -8.74 -3.48 -0.33
N GLY A 91 -9.99 -3.63 0.14
CA GLY A 91 -10.73 -4.90 0.01
C GLY A 91 -11.70 -4.95 -1.17
N HIS A 92 -12.02 -3.82 -1.79
CA HIS A 92 -13.03 -3.72 -2.84
C HIS A 92 -12.46 -3.99 -4.24
N VAL A 93 -13.24 -4.64 -5.09
CA VAL A 93 -12.85 -5.00 -6.47
C VAL A 93 -12.43 -3.81 -7.34
N ASP A 94 -13.04 -2.65 -7.14
CA ASP A 94 -12.69 -1.42 -7.88
C ASP A 94 -11.24 -0.98 -7.64
N PHE A 95 -10.63 -1.39 -6.52
CA PHE A 95 -9.27 -1.04 -6.15
C PHE A 95 -8.26 -2.18 -6.37
N THR A 96 -8.58 -3.13 -7.23
CA THR A 96 -7.71 -4.27 -7.59
C THR A 96 -6.32 -3.82 -8.04
N TYR A 97 -6.22 -2.67 -8.72
CA TYR A 97 -4.94 -2.10 -9.14
C TYR A 97 -4.07 -1.67 -7.95
N GLU A 98 -4.67 -1.07 -6.92
CA GLU A 98 -3.98 -0.72 -5.66
C GLU A 98 -3.47 -1.99 -4.96
N VAL A 99 -4.31 -3.03 -4.90
CA VAL A 99 -3.92 -4.34 -4.34
C VAL A 99 -2.73 -4.92 -5.09
N SER A 100 -2.76 -4.97 -6.42
CA SER A 100 -1.65 -5.50 -7.23
C SER A 100 -0.33 -4.77 -6.98
N ARG A 101 -0.36 -3.45 -6.79
CA ARG A 101 0.84 -2.66 -6.47
C ARG A 101 1.39 -2.97 -5.08
N ALA A 102 0.51 -3.11 -4.11
CA ALA A 102 0.89 -3.50 -2.75
C ALA A 102 1.52 -4.90 -2.72
N LEU A 103 0.93 -5.86 -3.44
CA LEU A 103 1.45 -7.22 -3.57
C LEU A 103 2.88 -7.23 -4.17
N ALA A 104 3.13 -6.43 -5.19
CA ALA A 104 4.46 -6.33 -5.80
C ALA A 104 5.55 -5.76 -4.87
N ALA A 105 5.16 -5.12 -3.76
CA ALA A 105 6.08 -4.59 -2.77
C ALA A 105 6.32 -5.55 -1.58
N CYS A 106 5.75 -6.76 -1.62
CA CYS A 106 5.75 -7.72 -0.52
C CYS A 106 6.34 -9.08 -0.93
N GLU A 107 6.78 -9.85 0.05
CA GLU A 107 7.16 -11.26 -0.08
C GLU A 107 6.10 -12.20 0.51
N GLY A 108 5.14 -11.68 1.28
CA GLY A 108 4.06 -12.47 1.86
C GLY A 108 2.71 -11.78 1.83
N ALA A 109 1.65 -12.57 1.91
CA ALA A 109 0.27 -12.11 2.02
C ALA A 109 -0.48 -12.87 3.11
N VAL A 110 -1.07 -12.12 4.03
CA VAL A 110 -2.03 -12.66 5.01
C VAL A 110 -3.39 -12.70 4.32
N LEU A 111 -3.89 -13.91 4.06
CA LEU A 111 -5.21 -14.13 3.51
C LEU A 111 -6.23 -14.21 4.65
N LEU A 112 -6.94 -13.12 4.89
CA LEU A 112 -7.88 -12.99 6.00
C LEU A 112 -9.30 -13.35 5.56
N VAL A 113 -9.90 -14.30 6.24
CA VAL A 113 -11.27 -14.79 5.98
C VAL A 113 -12.09 -14.68 7.25
N ASP A 114 -13.31 -14.17 7.14
CA ASP A 114 -14.29 -14.13 8.25
C ASP A 114 -14.77 -15.54 8.58
N ALA A 115 -14.61 -15.98 9.82
CA ALA A 115 -15.02 -17.31 10.28
C ALA A 115 -16.55 -17.50 10.33
N THR A 116 -17.34 -16.46 10.08
CA THR A 116 -18.80 -16.54 9.99
C THR A 116 -19.33 -16.61 8.56
N GLN A 117 -18.53 -16.13 7.58
CA GLN A 117 -18.94 -16.02 6.18
C GLN A 117 -18.20 -17.00 5.26
N GLY A 118 -16.92 -17.28 5.60
CA GLY A 118 -16.06 -18.14 4.79
C GLY A 118 -15.48 -17.44 3.56
N ILE A 119 -15.18 -18.22 2.53
CA ILE A 119 -14.54 -17.76 1.29
C ILE A 119 -15.55 -17.00 0.43
N GLU A 120 -15.22 -15.76 0.09
CA GLU A 120 -16.02 -14.89 -0.77
C GLU A 120 -15.30 -14.60 -2.11
N ALA A 121 -16.00 -13.99 -3.08
CA ALA A 121 -15.47 -13.76 -4.42
C ALA A 121 -14.15 -12.95 -4.45
N GLN A 122 -14.05 -11.91 -3.62
CA GLN A 122 -12.83 -11.10 -3.54
C GLN A 122 -11.68 -11.84 -2.84
N THR A 123 -11.99 -12.76 -1.94
CA THR A 123 -10.98 -13.66 -1.34
C THR A 123 -10.24 -14.42 -2.43
N LEU A 124 -10.99 -15.03 -3.36
CA LEU A 124 -10.43 -15.78 -4.49
C LEU A 124 -9.62 -14.89 -5.43
N SER A 125 -10.19 -13.75 -5.83
CA SER A 125 -9.50 -12.80 -6.72
C SER A 125 -8.18 -12.32 -6.14
N ASN A 126 -8.16 -11.93 -4.87
CA ASN A 126 -6.97 -11.46 -4.19
C ASN A 126 -5.93 -12.58 -3.98
N LEU A 127 -6.39 -13.80 -3.68
CA LEU A 127 -5.52 -14.97 -3.56
C LEU A 127 -4.80 -15.27 -4.87
N TYR A 128 -5.52 -15.30 -5.99
CA TYR A 128 -4.89 -15.54 -7.29
C TYR A 128 -3.86 -14.48 -7.65
N MET A 129 -4.14 -13.20 -7.38
CA MET A 129 -3.15 -12.15 -7.57
C MET A 129 -1.91 -12.35 -6.69
N ALA A 130 -2.07 -12.77 -5.44
CA ALA A 130 -0.94 -13.03 -4.55
C ALA A 130 -0.09 -14.22 -5.05
N ILE A 131 -0.73 -15.27 -5.59
CA ILE A 131 -0.05 -16.42 -6.22
C ILE A 131 0.69 -15.98 -7.50
N ASP A 132 0.09 -15.12 -8.33
CA ASP A 132 0.73 -14.59 -9.54
C ASP A 132 1.98 -13.76 -9.23
N HIS A 133 2.06 -13.16 -8.03
CA HIS A 133 3.23 -12.47 -7.51
C HIS A 133 4.20 -13.37 -6.73
N ASP A 134 3.98 -14.68 -6.69
CA ASP A 134 4.81 -15.68 -5.99
C ASP A 134 4.97 -15.39 -4.48
N LEU A 135 3.93 -14.87 -3.85
CA LEU A 135 3.94 -14.54 -2.42
C LEU A 135 3.70 -15.77 -1.54
N ALA A 136 4.37 -15.80 -0.38
CA ALA A 136 4.04 -16.75 0.69
C ALA A 136 2.65 -16.40 1.25
N ILE A 137 1.72 -17.36 1.25
CA ILE A 137 0.35 -17.15 1.71
C ILE A 137 0.19 -17.68 3.13
N ILE A 138 -0.23 -16.80 4.04
CA ILE A 138 -0.57 -17.16 5.42
C ILE A 138 -2.09 -17.11 5.56
N PRO A 139 -2.78 -18.25 5.63
CA PRO A 139 -4.24 -18.29 5.76
C PRO A 139 -4.67 -18.02 7.21
N VAL A 140 -5.63 -17.13 7.37
CA VAL A 140 -6.11 -16.69 8.70
C VAL A 140 -7.63 -16.58 8.72
N LEU A 141 -8.25 -17.20 9.71
CA LEU A 141 -9.65 -17.03 10.08
C LEU A 141 -9.78 -15.95 11.15
N ASN A 142 -10.54 -14.91 10.86
CA ASN A 142 -10.83 -13.81 11.77
C ASN A 142 -12.24 -13.91 12.36
N LYS A 143 -12.50 -13.13 13.39
CA LYS A 143 -13.79 -13.05 14.10
C LYS A 143 -14.18 -14.35 14.80
N ILE A 144 -13.22 -15.12 15.27
CA ILE A 144 -13.48 -16.38 16.02
C ILE A 144 -14.22 -16.15 17.33
N ASP A 145 -14.25 -14.92 17.83
CA ASP A 145 -14.98 -14.48 19.01
C ASP A 145 -16.50 -14.44 18.83
N LEU A 146 -16.98 -14.49 17.58
CA LEU A 146 -18.41 -14.40 17.30
C LEU A 146 -19.10 -15.77 17.51
N PRO A 147 -20.30 -15.80 18.13
CA PRO A 147 -21.03 -17.06 18.36
C PRO A 147 -21.42 -17.81 17.07
N SER A 148 -21.51 -17.10 15.95
CA SER A 148 -21.83 -17.66 14.62
C SER A 148 -20.60 -18.13 13.84
N ALA A 149 -19.40 -18.05 14.43
CA ALA A 149 -18.19 -18.51 13.76
C ALA A 149 -18.16 -20.03 13.63
N GLU A 150 -17.78 -20.52 12.44
CA GLU A 150 -17.59 -21.94 12.11
C GLU A 150 -16.12 -22.21 11.71
N PRO A 151 -15.15 -22.00 12.64
CA PRO A 151 -13.73 -22.00 12.27
C PRO A 151 -13.23 -23.33 11.70
N ASP A 152 -13.73 -24.47 12.19
CA ASP A 152 -13.30 -25.79 11.69
C ASP A 152 -13.73 -26.01 10.24
N LYS A 153 -14.99 -25.68 9.92
CA LYS A 153 -15.53 -25.80 8.56
C LYS A 153 -14.77 -24.92 7.57
N HIS A 154 -14.60 -23.65 7.90
CA HIS A 154 -13.93 -22.71 7.00
C HIS A 154 -12.41 -22.95 6.92
N ALA A 155 -11.77 -23.51 7.96
CA ALA A 155 -10.39 -23.98 7.87
C ALA A 155 -10.22 -25.11 6.86
N GLU A 156 -11.17 -26.06 6.79
CA GLU A 156 -11.16 -27.12 5.78
C GLU A 156 -11.36 -26.56 4.35
N GLU A 157 -12.26 -25.58 4.17
CA GLU A 157 -12.49 -24.93 2.88
C GLU A 157 -11.23 -24.18 2.38
N ILE A 158 -10.58 -23.40 3.25
CA ILE A 158 -9.36 -22.67 2.93
C ILE A 158 -8.21 -23.64 2.65
N ALA A 159 -8.05 -24.66 3.49
CA ALA A 159 -7.01 -25.66 3.31
C ALA A 159 -7.14 -26.40 1.97
N GLY A 160 -8.37 -26.75 1.57
CA GLY A 160 -8.65 -27.32 0.26
C GLY A 160 -8.34 -26.39 -0.91
N LEU A 161 -8.54 -25.09 -0.74
CA LEU A 161 -8.26 -24.08 -1.76
C LEU A 161 -6.76 -23.84 -1.98
N ILE A 162 -5.99 -23.74 -0.87
CA ILE A 162 -4.56 -23.39 -0.91
C ILE A 162 -3.67 -24.64 -1.03
N GLY A 163 -4.18 -25.80 -0.62
CA GLY A 163 -3.41 -27.05 -0.59
C GLY A 163 -2.59 -27.25 0.68
N CYS A 164 -3.00 -26.67 1.81
CA CYS A 164 -2.39 -26.84 3.12
C CYS A 164 -3.25 -27.77 4.02
N LYS A 165 -2.87 -27.93 5.29
CA LYS A 165 -3.69 -28.64 6.26
C LYS A 165 -4.63 -27.66 6.98
N PRO A 166 -5.83 -28.09 7.43
CA PRO A 166 -6.71 -27.26 8.24
C PRO A 166 -6.06 -26.73 9.53
N SER A 167 -5.08 -27.46 10.09
CA SER A 167 -4.29 -27.03 11.25
C SER A 167 -3.35 -25.86 10.97
N ASP A 168 -3.01 -25.62 9.71
CA ASP A 168 -2.10 -24.56 9.30
C ASP A 168 -2.85 -23.22 9.10
N VAL A 169 -4.18 -23.27 9.14
CA VAL A 169 -5.03 -22.06 9.09
C VAL A 169 -5.09 -21.44 10.47
N LEU A 170 -4.50 -20.26 10.63
CA LEU A 170 -4.48 -19.53 11.90
C LEU A 170 -5.87 -19.02 12.27
N ARG A 171 -6.12 -18.88 13.56
CA ARG A 171 -7.40 -18.41 14.10
C ARG A 171 -7.17 -17.18 14.96
N VAL A 172 -7.80 -16.08 14.59
CA VAL A 172 -7.61 -14.80 15.28
C VAL A 172 -8.93 -14.09 15.54
N SER A 173 -8.88 -13.17 16.46
CA SER A 173 -9.89 -12.11 16.63
C SER A 173 -9.19 -10.76 16.63
N GLY A 174 -9.34 -9.98 15.58
CA GLY A 174 -8.84 -8.61 15.55
C GLY A 174 -9.47 -7.76 16.68
N LYS A 175 -10.72 -8.04 17.05
CA LYS A 175 -11.43 -7.33 18.09
C LYS A 175 -10.86 -7.59 19.50
N THR A 176 -10.62 -8.85 19.84
CA THR A 176 -10.13 -9.21 21.19
C THR A 176 -8.61 -9.26 21.27
N GLY A 177 -7.92 -9.43 20.14
CA GLY A 177 -6.47 -9.62 20.02
C GLY A 177 -6.04 -11.08 20.11
N GLU A 178 -6.97 -12.01 20.32
CA GLU A 178 -6.69 -13.44 20.39
C GLU A 178 -6.02 -13.93 19.10
N GLY A 179 -4.91 -14.67 19.22
CA GLY A 179 -4.16 -15.28 18.11
C GLY A 179 -3.35 -14.29 17.25
N VAL A 180 -3.47 -12.97 17.45
CA VAL A 180 -2.75 -12.00 16.59
C VAL A 180 -1.25 -11.97 16.86
N ALA A 181 -0.80 -12.21 18.07
CA ALA A 181 0.63 -12.37 18.38
C ALA A 181 1.21 -13.60 17.65
N ASP A 182 0.49 -14.73 17.66
CA ASP A 182 0.88 -15.95 16.93
C ASP A 182 0.94 -15.69 15.42
N LEU A 183 0.03 -14.88 14.88
CA LEU A 183 0.08 -14.46 13.48
C LEU A 183 1.37 -13.71 13.17
N LEU A 184 1.81 -12.79 14.04
CA LEU A 184 3.06 -12.06 13.84
C LEU A 184 4.29 -12.98 13.90
N ASP A 185 4.29 -13.99 14.76
CA ASP A 185 5.33 -15.01 14.81
C ASP A 185 5.36 -15.85 13.52
N HIS A 186 4.20 -16.25 13.00
CA HIS A 186 4.09 -16.96 11.72
C HIS A 186 4.56 -16.11 10.54
N ILE A 187 4.29 -14.80 10.52
CA ILE A 187 4.82 -13.88 9.51
C ILE A 187 6.35 -13.90 9.52
N VAL A 188 6.98 -13.86 10.71
CA VAL A 188 8.44 -13.94 10.81
C VAL A 188 8.98 -15.26 10.29
N MET A 189 8.32 -16.38 10.58
CA MET A 189 8.78 -17.73 10.21
C MET A 189 8.55 -18.07 8.73
N GLU A 190 7.42 -17.65 8.16
CA GLU A 190 6.95 -18.16 6.86
C GLU A 190 7.16 -17.17 5.72
N VAL A 191 7.12 -15.85 5.99
CA VAL A 191 7.42 -14.85 4.95
C VAL A 191 8.93 -14.81 4.72
N PRO A 192 9.42 -15.02 3.48
CA PRO A 192 10.85 -14.95 3.22
C PRO A 192 11.38 -13.51 3.42
N ALA A 193 12.69 -13.43 3.71
CA ALA A 193 13.37 -12.15 3.68
C ALA A 193 13.40 -11.60 2.24
N PRO A 194 13.41 -10.28 2.07
CA PRO A 194 13.54 -9.66 0.75
C PRO A 194 14.77 -10.17 0.00
N HIS A 195 14.60 -10.39 -1.29
CA HIS A 195 15.71 -10.67 -2.20
C HIS A 195 16.35 -9.36 -2.64
N GLY A 196 17.49 -9.44 -3.29
CA GLY A 196 18.21 -8.29 -3.79
C GLY A 196 19.64 -8.20 -3.24
N ASP A 197 20.50 -7.48 -3.92
CA ASP A 197 21.90 -7.33 -3.55
C ASP A 197 22.14 -5.95 -2.89
N PRO A 198 22.42 -5.90 -1.56
CA PRO A 198 22.69 -4.64 -0.87
C PRO A 198 23.93 -3.88 -1.40
N LYS A 199 24.82 -4.55 -2.16
CA LYS A 199 26.04 -3.96 -2.73
C LYS A 199 25.89 -3.54 -4.20
N ALA A 200 24.79 -3.92 -4.85
CA ALA A 200 24.51 -3.51 -6.23
C ALA A 200 24.20 -1.99 -6.32
N PRO A 201 24.19 -1.42 -7.53
CA PRO A 201 23.60 -0.11 -7.73
C PRO A 201 22.16 -0.07 -7.25
N ALA A 202 21.77 1.03 -6.60
CA ALA A 202 20.46 1.16 -6.02
C ALA A 202 19.35 1.04 -7.08
N ARG A 203 18.34 0.20 -6.78
CA ARG A 203 17.08 0.14 -7.52
C ARG A 203 15.93 0.13 -6.53
N ALA A 204 15.03 1.06 -6.68
CA ALA A 204 13.81 1.12 -5.89
C ALA A 204 12.59 1.26 -6.81
N LEU A 205 11.54 0.48 -6.52
CA LEU A 205 10.28 0.55 -7.24
C LEU A 205 9.38 1.61 -6.60
N ILE A 206 8.85 2.53 -7.41
CA ILE A 206 7.81 3.46 -6.97
C ILE A 206 6.49 2.69 -6.98
N PHE A 207 5.97 2.33 -5.81
CA PHE A 207 4.70 1.64 -5.72
C PHE A 207 3.51 2.59 -5.45
N ASP A 208 3.78 3.81 -4.97
CA ASP A 208 2.76 4.82 -4.78
C ASP A 208 3.35 6.24 -4.78
N SER A 209 2.51 7.27 -4.99
CA SER A 209 2.87 8.67 -4.86
C SER A 209 1.69 9.49 -4.36
N VAL A 210 1.97 10.49 -3.54
CA VAL A 210 0.96 11.41 -2.99
C VAL A 210 1.41 12.84 -3.19
N TYR A 211 0.49 13.69 -3.59
CA TYR A 211 0.72 15.14 -3.57
C TYR A 211 0.34 15.69 -2.19
N ASP A 212 1.32 16.28 -1.52
CA ASP A 212 1.15 17.02 -0.28
C ASP A 212 1.31 18.52 -0.58
N SER A 213 0.34 19.34 -0.16
CA SER A 213 0.32 20.79 -0.45
C SER A 213 1.50 21.55 0.16
N TYR A 214 2.12 21.03 1.21
CA TYR A 214 3.25 21.63 1.92
C TYR A 214 4.59 21.05 1.50
N ARG A 215 4.67 19.73 1.31
CA ARG A 215 5.91 18.99 1.04
C ARG A 215 6.16 18.75 -0.45
N GLY A 216 5.13 18.94 -1.29
CA GLY A 216 5.15 18.58 -2.70
C GLY A 216 4.90 17.08 -2.90
N ILE A 217 5.58 16.46 -3.84
CA ILE A 217 5.40 15.04 -4.15
C ILE A 217 6.15 14.19 -3.13
N VAL A 218 5.39 13.32 -2.45
CA VAL A 218 5.89 12.23 -1.61
C VAL A 218 5.82 10.95 -2.44
N THR A 219 6.97 10.38 -2.74
CA THR A 219 7.10 9.15 -3.52
C THR A 219 7.37 7.97 -2.59
N TYR A 220 6.49 7.00 -2.54
CA TYR A 220 6.67 5.76 -1.76
C TYR A 220 7.41 4.73 -2.58
N ILE A 221 8.47 4.18 -2.00
CA ILE A 221 9.38 3.28 -2.67
C ILE A 221 9.61 1.98 -1.89
N ARG A 222 9.81 0.90 -2.63
CA ARG A 222 10.36 -0.35 -2.15
C ARG A 222 11.78 -0.51 -2.71
N MET A 223 12.75 -0.57 -1.79
CA MET A 223 14.14 -0.82 -2.18
C MET A 223 14.34 -2.28 -2.59
N GLU A 224 14.76 -2.51 -3.81
CA GLU A 224 15.12 -3.86 -4.30
C GLU A 224 16.60 -4.12 -4.05
N ASP A 225 17.47 -3.29 -4.61
CA ASP A 225 18.91 -3.42 -4.49
C ASP A 225 19.55 -2.16 -3.92
N GLY A 226 20.72 -2.32 -3.36
CA GLY A 226 21.61 -1.23 -2.99
C GLY A 226 21.08 -0.37 -1.86
N GLU A 227 21.50 0.90 -1.88
CA GLU A 227 21.19 1.90 -0.85
C GLU A 227 20.95 3.26 -1.51
N LEU A 228 19.92 3.99 -1.07
CA LEU A 228 19.69 5.39 -1.39
C LEU A 228 19.96 6.25 -0.15
N LYS A 229 20.70 7.35 -0.34
CA LYS A 229 21.12 8.25 0.76
C LYS A 229 20.49 9.63 0.62
N LEU A 230 20.22 10.24 1.77
CA LEU A 230 19.78 11.64 1.83
C LEU A 230 20.84 12.54 1.17
N ARG A 231 20.38 13.48 0.33
CA ARG A 231 21.21 14.43 -0.44
C ARG A 231 22.06 13.81 -1.56
N GLU A 232 21.97 12.51 -1.78
CA GLU A 232 22.54 11.90 -2.98
C GLU A 232 21.50 12.00 -4.10
N LYS A 233 21.91 12.53 -5.25
CA LYS A 233 21.00 12.68 -6.39
C LYS A 233 20.46 11.33 -6.84
N VAL A 234 19.16 11.27 -7.02
CA VAL A 234 18.43 10.11 -7.53
C VAL A 234 17.97 10.37 -8.94
N HIS A 235 17.90 9.32 -9.75
CA HIS A 235 17.44 9.35 -11.13
C HIS A 235 16.21 8.47 -11.30
N MET A 236 15.12 9.05 -11.81
CA MET A 236 13.90 8.33 -12.19
C MET A 236 14.09 7.78 -13.60
N MET A 237 14.26 6.48 -13.74
CA MET A 237 14.74 5.86 -14.99
C MET A 237 13.74 5.95 -16.14
N GLY A 238 12.43 5.82 -15.85
CA GLY A 238 11.39 5.83 -16.86
C GLY A 238 11.07 7.22 -17.38
N ILE A 239 10.98 8.23 -16.49
CA ILE A 239 10.71 9.61 -16.88
C ILE A 239 11.99 10.40 -17.22
N GLY A 240 13.18 9.87 -16.91
CA GLY A 240 14.46 10.49 -17.24
C GLY A 240 14.81 11.72 -16.39
N MET A 241 14.20 11.90 -15.23
CA MET A 241 14.40 13.07 -14.37
C MET A 241 15.37 12.75 -13.23
N THR A 242 16.18 13.75 -12.85
CA THR A 242 17.13 13.64 -11.74
C THR A 242 16.78 14.67 -10.67
N HIS A 243 16.69 14.22 -9.43
CA HIS A 243 16.33 15.04 -8.27
C HIS A 243 17.33 14.86 -7.13
N GLU A 244 17.42 15.85 -6.26
CA GLU A 244 18.11 15.73 -4.98
C GLU A 244 17.06 15.56 -3.88
N PRO A 245 17.01 14.41 -3.18
CA PRO A 245 16.07 14.22 -2.09
C PRO A 245 16.33 15.20 -0.96
N ILE A 246 15.32 15.97 -0.59
CA ILE A 246 15.35 16.83 0.59
C ILE A 246 15.01 16.06 1.86
N GLU A 247 14.25 14.96 1.73
CA GLU A 247 13.93 14.05 2.80
C GLU A 247 13.85 12.61 2.27
N ILE A 248 14.34 11.66 3.03
CA ILE A 248 14.18 10.21 2.86
C ILE A 248 13.74 9.67 4.20
N GLY A 249 12.83 8.72 4.24
CA GLY A 249 12.38 8.17 5.51
C GLY A 249 11.53 6.91 5.40
N VAL A 250 11.06 6.47 6.55
CA VAL A 250 10.13 5.34 6.74
C VAL A 250 8.84 5.83 7.38
N ILE A 251 7.80 5.01 7.34
CA ILE A 251 6.51 5.30 7.99
C ILE A 251 6.40 4.39 9.21
N SER A 252 6.37 4.99 10.44
CA SER A 252 6.44 4.22 11.68
C SER A 252 5.81 4.95 12.90
N PRO A 253 4.52 5.04 13.05
CA PRO A 253 3.41 4.98 12.09
C PRO A 253 3.35 6.22 11.21
N ASP A 254 3.98 7.31 11.63
CA ASP A 254 4.10 8.55 10.87
C ASP A 254 5.41 8.62 10.09
N MET A 255 5.46 9.57 9.16
CA MET A 255 6.66 9.80 8.37
C MET A 255 7.85 10.16 9.26
N THR A 256 8.83 9.28 9.29
CA THR A 256 10.03 9.40 10.14
C THR A 256 11.26 9.55 9.24
N PRO A 257 11.89 10.74 9.20
CA PRO A 257 13.08 10.98 8.40
C PRO A 257 14.26 10.10 8.81
N THR A 258 15.01 9.62 7.82
CA THR A 258 16.21 8.82 8.00
C THR A 258 17.36 9.36 7.15
N LYS A 259 18.53 8.75 7.28
CA LYS A 259 19.71 9.14 6.47
C LYS A 259 19.81 8.33 5.18
N ALA A 260 19.23 7.15 5.15
CA ALA A 260 19.32 6.22 4.03
C ALA A 260 18.18 5.20 4.08
N LEU A 261 17.96 4.51 2.96
CA LEU A 261 17.13 3.31 2.82
C LEU A 261 17.98 2.24 2.13
N GLY A 262 18.01 1.04 2.69
CA GLY A 262 18.75 -0.11 2.19
C GLY A 262 17.85 -1.14 1.51
N ALA A 263 18.48 -2.12 0.83
CA ALA A 263 17.79 -3.20 0.14
C ALA A 263 16.76 -3.90 1.06
N GLY A 264 15.56 -4.12 0.54
CA GLY A 264 14.43 -4.72 1.25
C GLY A 264 13.56 -3.73 2.02
N GLU A 265 14.00 -2.51 2.28
CA GLU A 265 13.23 -1.53 3.05
C GLU A 265 12.14 -0.87 2.21
N VAL A 266 11.00 -0.61 2.85
CA VAL A 266 9.91 0.22 2.32
C VAL A 266 9.98 1.59 2.99
N GLY A 267 9.92 2.65 2.19
CA GLY A 267 10.02 4.00 2.70
C GLY A 267 9.50 5.04 1.70
N TYR A 268 9.92 6.28 1.88
CA TYR A 268 9.52 7.39 1.02
C TYR A 268 10.69 8.31 0.68
N ILE A 269 10.52 9.05 -0.42
CA ILE A 269 11.41 10.13 -0.86
C ILE A 269 10.58 11.38 -1.09
N ILE A 270 11.08 12.52 -0.64
CA ILE A 270 10.55 13.85 -0.96
C ILE A 270 11.64 14.62 -1.70
N THR A 271 11.33 15.06 -2.92
CA THR A 271 12.27 15.80 -3.77
C THR A 271 11.95 17.29 -3.85
N GLY A 272 10.82 17.73 -3.25
CA GLY A 272 10.33 19.10 -3.38
C GLY A 272 9.74 19.43 -4.76
N ALA A 273 9.65 18.43 -5.64
CA ALA A 273 8.97 18.57 -6.92
C ALA A 273 7.48 18.88 -6.70
N LYS A 274 6.95 19.83 -7.47
CA LYS A 274 5.54 20.24 -7.42
C LYS A 274 4.77 19.82 -8.66
N ASP A 275 5.49 19.43 -9.71
CA ASP A 275 4.92 18.98 -10.96
C ASP A 275 4.70 17.47 -10.90
N VAL A 276 3.45 17.06 -10.99
CA VAL A 276 3.00 15.66 -10.92
C VAL A 276 3.64 14.76 -11.99
N SER A 277 4.08 15.34 -13.13
CA SER A 277 4.78 14.61 -14.17
C SER A 277 6.18 14.11 -13.76
N GLN A 278 6.70 14.59 -12.64
CA GLN A 278 8.04 14.27 -12.14
C GLN A 278 8.10 13.03 -11.25
N SER A 279 6.98 12.34 -11.04
CA SER A 279 6.91 11.04 -10.36
C SER A 279 5.86 10.18 -11.03
N LYS A 280 6.25 8.97 -11.43
CA LYS A 280 5.34 7.99 -12.05
C LYS A 280 5.37 6.70 -11.24
N VAL A 281 4.20 6.23 -10.83
CA VAL A 281 4.05 4.91 -10.19
C VAL A 281 4.48 3.81 -11.17
N GLY A 282 5.28 2.86 -10.69
CA GLY A 282 5.89 1.81 -11.51
C GLY A 282 7.25 2.17 -12.09
N ASP A 283 7.71 3.41 -11.94
CA ASP A 283 9.07 3.80 -12.33
C ASP A 283 10.12 3.28 -11.34
N THR A 284 11.35 3.22 -11.79
CA THR A 284 12.52 2.82 -10.99
C THR A 284 13.34 4.02 -10.60
N VAL A 285 13.61 4.12 -9.30
CA VAL A 285 14.56 5.11 -8.75
C VAL A 285 15.93 4.46 -8.61
N THR A 286 16.97 5.12 -9.12
CA THR A 286 18.37 4.70 -8.96
C THR A 286 19.24 5.86 -8.47
N SER A 287 20.45 5.56 -7.98
CA SER A 287 21.44 6.61 -7.67
C SER A 287 21.96 7.24 -8.96
N ALA A 288 21.97 8.57 -9.05
CA ALA A 288 22.56 9.27 -10.20
C ALA A 288 24.09 9.19 -10.23
N VAL A 289 24.73 8.88 -9.09
CA VAL A 289 26.20 8.73 -8.99
C VAL A 289 26.63 7.35 -9.45
N ARG A 290 25.85 6.32 -9.12
CA ARG A 290 26.07 4.92 -9.52
C ARG A 290 24.78 4.33 -10.04
N PRO A 291 24.37 4.70 -11.28
CA PRO A 291 23.10 4.28 -11.82
C PRO A 291 23.08 2.78 -12.13
N ALA A 292 21.93 2.16 -11.93
CA ALA A 292 21.66 0.80 -12.37
C ALA A 292 21.53 0.77 -13.90
N ALA A 293 21.92 -0.37 -14.50
CA ALA A 293 21.88 -0.57 -15.95
C ALA A 293 20.44 -0.82 -16.44
N GLU A 294 19.61 -1.47 -15.63
CA GLU A 294 18.25 -1.89 -16.00
C GLU A 294 17.23 -1.47 -14.94
N ALA A 295 16.08 -0.99 -15.41
CA ALA A 295 14.95 -0.68 -14.57
C ALA A 295 14.29 -1.98 -14.04
N LEU A 296 13.59 -1.86 -12.93
CA LEU A 296 12.71 -2.92 -12.44
C LEU A 296 11.49 -3.06 -13.36
N PRO A 297 10.86 -4.25 -13.43
CA PRO A 297 9.58 -4.39 -14.10
C PRO A 297 8.56 -3.42 -13.48
N GLY A 298 7.97 -2.57 -14.33
CA GLY A 298 6.93 -1.64 -13.90
C GLY A 298 5.55 -2.30 -13.84
N TYR A 299 4.54 -1.52 -13.48
CA TYR A 299 3.15 -1.97 -13.50
C TYR A 299 2.54 -1.83 -14.89
N ARG A 300 1.54 -2.69 -15.19
CA ARG A 300 0.68 -2.49 -16.35
C ARG A 300 -0.25 -1.31 -16.07
N ASP A 301 -0.49 -0.48 -17.08
CA ASP A 301 -1.46 0.61 -16.93
C ASP A 301 -2.86 0.00 -16.72
N PRO A 302 -3.61 0.46 -15.72
CA PRO A 302 -4.97 -0.03 -15.47
C PRO A 302 -5.88 0.34 -16.62
N GLN A 303 -6.80 -0.55 -16.97
CA GLN A 303 -7.80 -0.31 -18.01
C GLN A 303 -9.10 0.18 -17.36
N PRO A 304 -9.60 1.37 -17.71
CA PRO A 304 -10.88 1.84 -17.22
C PRO A 304 -12.03 0.93 -17.62
N MET A 305 -12.96 0.70 -16.70
CA MET A 305 -14.18 -0.08 -16.91
C MET A 305 -15.43 0.79 -17.01
N VAL A 306 -15.37 1.99 -16.41
CA VAL A 306 -16.47 2.96 -16.40
C VAL A 306 -15.96 4.29 -16.94
N TYR A 307 -16.75 4.95 -17.77
CA TYR A 307 -16.44 6.29 -18.28
C TYR A 307 -17.56 7.26 -17.92
N ALA A 308 -17.18 8.46 -17.48
CA ALA A 308 -18.10 9.56 -17.23
C ALA A 308 -17.49 10.90 -17.65
N GLY A 309 -18.31 11.84 -18.07
CA GLY A 309 -17.94 13.23 -18.30
C GLY A 309 -18.02 14.01 -16.99
N LEU A 310 -16.96 14.68 -16.61
CA LEU A 310 -16.92 15.62 -15.48
C LEU A 310 -16.88 17.05 -16.01
N PHE A 311 -17.87 17.84 -15.63
CA PHE A 311 -18.02 19.23 -16.04
C PHE A 311 -18.25 20.10 -14.81
N PRO A 312 -17.47 21.19 -14.61
CA PRO A 312 -17.72 22.08 -13.49
C PRO A 312 -19.06 22.81 -13.69
N ILE A 313 -19.79 23.06 -12.62
CA ILE A 313 -21.04 23.83 -12.67
C ILE A 313 -20.78 25.24 -13.21
N ASP A 314 -19.68 25.87 -12.76
CA ASP A 314 -19.20 27.14 -13.34
C ASP A 314 -18.05 26.85 -14.31
N ASN A 315 -18.27 27.15 -15.59
CA ASN A 315 -17.26 26.98 -16.64
C ASN A 315 -15.96 27.77 -16.40
N ALA A 316 -15.99 28.80 -15.56
CA ALA A 316 -14.78 29.51 -15.17
C ALA A 316 -13.82 28.66 -14.34
N GLN A 317 -14.31 27.62 -13.68
CA GLN A 317 -13.53 26.67 -12.87
C GLN A 317 -12.89 25.53 -13.68
N PHE A 318 -12.99 25.53 -15.02
CA PHE A 318 -12.37 24.49 -15.85
C PHE A 318 -10.84 24.37 -15.65
N PRO A 319 -10.05 25.48 -15.50
CA PRO A 319 -8.64 25.36 -15.18
C PRO A 319 -8.37 24.71 -13.82
N GLU A 320 -9.19 25.05 -12.81
CA GLU A 320 -9.09 24.48 -11.45
C GLU A 320 -9.43 22.99 -11.46
N LEU A 321 -10.44 22.58 -12.24
CA LEU A 321 -10.79 21.16 -12.41
C LEU A 321 -9.64 20.37 -13.05
N ARG A 322 -8.97 20.95 -14.06
CA ARG A 322 -7.80 20.31 -14.66
C ARG A 322 -6.68 20.11 -13.63
N ASP A 323 -6.33 21.16 -12.88
CA ASP A 323 -5.27 21.11 -11.88
C ASP A 323 -5.59 20.13 -10.74
N ALA A 324 -6.88 20.02 -10.38
CA ALA A 324 -7.35 19.04 -9.41
C ALA A 324 -7.23 17.61 -9.94
N LEU A 325 -7.63 17.35 -11.18
CA LEU A 325 -7.50 16.03 -11.82
C LEU A 325 -6.02 15.62 -11.98
N ASP A 326 -5.12 16.54 -12.32
CA ASP A 326 -3.68 16.30 -12.37
C ASP A 326 -3.14 15.82 -11.01
N LYS A 327 -3.54 16.48 -9.91
CA LYS A 327 -3.16 16.11 -8.55
C LYS A 327 -3.79 14.77 -8.12
N LEU A 328 -5.07 14.57 -8.42
CA LEU A 328 -5.75 13.31 -8.13
C LEU A 328 -5.11 12.13 -8.88
N LYS A 329 -4.73 12.32 -10.15
CA LYS A 329 -4.05 11.29 -10.94
C LYS A 329 -2.69 10.88 -10.36
N LEU A 330 -1.98 11.77 -9.69
CA LEU A 330 -0.77 11.41 -8.96
C LEU A 330 -1.09 10.51 -7.77
N ASN A 331 -2.15 10.87 -7.02
CA ASN A 331 -2.59 10.13 -5.85
C ASN A 331 -3.31 8.82 -6.23
N ASP A 332 -3.82 8.74 -7.46
CA ASP A 332 -4.57 7.62 -8.00
C ASP A 332 -4.17 7.40 -9.47
N ALA A 333 -3.16 6.57 -9.68
CA ALA A 333 -2.64 6.27 -11.00
C ALA A 333 -3.63 5.53 -11.93
N SER A 334 -4.75 5.05 -11.40
CA SER A 334 -5.80 4.39 -12.17
C SER A 334 -6.77 5.37 -12.85
N LEU A 335 -6.81 6.63 -12.41
CA LEU A 335 -7.60 7.68 -13.03
C LEU A 335 -7.02 8.05 -14.40
N SER A 336 -7.84 7.96 -15.44
CA SER A 336 -7.52 8.49 -16.77
C SER A 336 -8.51 9.61 -17.14
N TYR A 337 -8.05 10.62 -17.83
CA TYR A 337 -8.93 11.69 -18.32
C TYR A 337 -8.36 12.34 -19.58
N GLU A 338 -9.26 12.84 -20.40
CA GLU A 338 -9.00 13.61 -21.61
C GLU A 338 -9.98 14.77 -21.71
N PRO A 339 -9.57 15.93 -22.30
CA PRO A 339 -10.47 17.07 -22.47
C PRO A 339 -11.70 16.68 -23.30
N GLU A 340 -12.86 17.13 -22.86
CA GLU A 340 -14.13 16.95 -23.56
C GLU A 340 -14.92 18.25 -23.62
N THR A 341 -15.71 18.44 -24.66
CA THR A 341 -16.57 19.63 -24.82
C THR A 341 -18.00 19.20 -25.08
N SER A 342 -18.92 19.72 -24.28
CA SER A 342 -20.36 19.53 -24.45
C SER A 342 -21.02 20.84 -24.87
N ILE A 343 -21.93 20.81 -25.84
CA ILE A 343 -22.70 21.96 -26.26
C ILE A 343 -23.56 22.51 -25.10
N ALA A 344 -24.07 21.61 -24.25
CA ALA A 344 -24.94 21.95 -23.13
C ALA A 344 -24.18 22.33 -21.84
N LEU A 345 -23.02 21.65 -21.58
CA LEU A 345 -22.29 21.74 -20.32
C LEU A 345 -20.98 22.55 -20.41
N GLY A 346 -20.53 22.86 -21.63
CA GLY A 346 -19.29 23.60 -21.83
C GLY A 346 -18.04 22.72 -21.85
N TYR A 347 -16.96 23.17 -21.26
CA TYR A 347 -15.68 22.46 -21.20
C TYR A 347 -15.60 21.56 -19.97
N GLY A 348 -15.11 20.34 -20.16
CA GLY A 348 -14.94 19.36 -19.10
C GLY A 348 -13.93 18.30 -19.49
N PHE A 349 -13.98 17.15 -18.82
CA PHE A 349 -13.10 16.01 -19.05
C PHE A 349 -13.91 14.71 -19.14
N ARG A 350 -13.58 13.89 -20.11
CA ARG A 350 -13.99 12.51 -20.15
C ARG A 350 -13.03 11.71 -19.29
N CYS A 351 -13.54 11.16 -18.20
CA CYS A 351 -12.75 10.43 -17.23
C CYS A 351 -13.04 8.93 -17.31
N GLY A 352 -11.99 8.11 -17.12
CA GLY A 352 -12.08 6.66 -17.01
C GLY A 352 -11.78 6.20 -15.60
N PHE A 353 -12.60 5.28 -15.08
CA PHE A 353 -12.57 4.77 -13.72
C PHE A 353 -12.57 3.24 -13.70
N LEU A 354 -12.04 2.63 -12.64
CA LEU A 354 -12.02 1.17 -12.46
C LEU A 354 -13.43 0.60 -12.15
N GLY A 355 -14.31 1.41 -11.55
CA GLY A 355 -15.66 1.03 -11.21
C GLY A 355 -16.48 2.21 -10.70
N MET A 356 -17.70 1.96 -10.26
CA MET A 356 -18.64 3.00 -9.80
C MET A 356 -18.19 3.62 -8.48
N LEU A 357 -17.69 2.81 -7.53
CA LEU A 357 -17.22 3.30 -6.24
C LEU A 357 -15.96 4.17 -6.41
N HIS A 358 -15.08 3.80 -7.35
CA HIS A 358 -13.92 4.61 -7.72
C HIS A 358 -14.36 5.98 -8.27
N MET A 359 -15.35 5.99 -9.18
CA MET A 359 -15.91 7.22 -9.75
C MET A 359 -16.50 8.13 -8.66
N GLU A 360 -17.35 7.58 -7.79
CA GLU A 360 -17.93 8.31 -6.66
C GLU A 360 -16.87 8.86 -5.72
N GLY A 361 -15.84 8.07 -5.43
CA GLY A 361 -14.71 8.50 -4.59
C GLY A 361 -13.94 9.68 -5.19
N ILE A 362 -13.69 9.68 -6.50
CA ILE A 362 -13.04 10.79 -7.20
C ILE A 362 -13.91 12.04 -7.19
N GLN A 363 -15.22 11.91 -7.45
CA GLN A 363 -16.16 13.03 -7.40
C GLN A 363 -16.18 13.66 -6.00
N GLU A 364 -16.35 12.86 -4.96
CA GLU A 364 -16.38 13.34 -3.58
C GLU A 364 -15.07 14.01 -3.15
N ARG A 365 -13.93 13.53 -3.65
CA ARG A 365 -12.64 14.19 -3.43
C ARG A 365 -12.52 15.52 -4.15
N LEU A 366 -13.04 15.66 -5.38
CA LEU A 366 -13.10 16.95 -6.10
C LEU A 366 -13.90 17.98 -5.30
N GLU A 367 -15.06 17.57 -4.76
CA GLU A 367 -15.90 18.42 -3.94
C GLU A 367 -15.20 18.83 -2.62
N ARG A 368 -14.66 17.86 -1.85
CA ARG A 368 -14.14 18.10 -0.49
C ARG A 368 -12.73 18.67 -0.46
N GLU A 369 -11.82 18.16 -1.29
CA GLU A 369 -10.40 18.54 -1.25
C GLU A 369 -10.12 19.77 -2.11
N PHE A 370 -10.89 19.99 -3.19
CA PHE A 370 -10.65 21.04 -4.18
C PHE A 370 -11.78 22.05 -4.28
N ASN A 371 -12.88 21.87 -3.54
CA ASN A 371 -14.06 22.77 -3.55
C ASN A 371 -14.61 22.99 -4.97
N LEU A 372 -14.72 21.90 -5.75
CA LEU A 372 -15.24 21.88 -7.11
C LEU A 372 -16.58 21.15 -7.14
N ASP A 373 -17.64 21.83 -7.65
CA ASP A 373 -18.99 21.30 -7.81
C ASP A 373 -19.32 20.96 -9.28
#